data_e003912e7ad98b04a780dce866a6433c
#
_entry.id   e003912e7ad98b04a780dce866a6433c
#
_cell.length_a   1.000
_cell.length_b   1.000
_cell.length_c   1.000
_cell.angle_alpha   90.00
_cell.angle_beta   90.00
_cell.angle_gamma   90.00
#
_symmetry.space_group_name_H-M   'P 1'
#
loop_
_entity.id
_entity.type
_entity.pdbx_description
1 polymer ?
#
loop_
_entity_poly.entity_id
_entity_poly.type
_entity_poly.pdbx_seq_one_letter_code
_entity_poly.pdbx_strand_id
1 'polypeptide(L)'
;MRWQAAAALAAAAFAAGDFAAAAIAASGANPILDPEAAMAAIPAALRAGHLFSAEALPLCAGTACACAALVAWARSLGSKGARRDGEEHGSSRWATPKDIAPFGDPKDPDNNIILTDNARIRLVSRRFDLSTDTNDNVLVVGGPGTGKTRYYVKPNLLQANASFFVTDPKGTLIREMGGALAELGYEIRAFDTIDFSRSMRFNPIAYIRDEAGVIRFARGIVANTEGDADHKGDPYWEKAERLVYTALTAYLVMHCEPADRNLDGLLTLLSLADARDDPGYMSPLDMVFRELETGERYVRREGAAAQGGGSLRGFAEEDGAWEWVKVREPAPPDDFALASYREFRVAAGDTMKSMLSSCNVRLKPLSIRAVRDLTSEDELDLAHMGDEGAKVALFASMSDTDSTFDFLFALLMDTAVSALCAEALEAHGGSLPTTVHFVFDEFANIGRIPDFERTIAVTRSRNIAVSMIAQSLSQLKETYGDNNAETIVNACDTLLYLGGKANETNEEISKMAGKQTVASETQSDSRGAGWTRTVDRGISERDLIQPAEVARMPREDALVLVNGCMPLMDRKYRLERHPRSRLLEEAARQGPFDFAEYRRRKDGAS
;
A
#
# COMPACT_ATOMS: atom_id res chain seq x y z
N MET A 1 15.79 14.85 -46.47
CA MET A 1 17.26 14.86 -46.25
C MET A 1 17.96 13.52 -46.57
N ARG A 2 17.54 12.34 -46.11
CA ARG A 2 18.23 11.05 -46.35
C ARG A 2 18.32 10.64 -47.82
N TRP A 3 17.25 10.81 -48.61
CA TRP A 3 17.22 10.48 -50.05
C TRP A 3 18.05 11.41 -50.91
N GLN A 4 18.15 12.68 -50.50
CA GLN A 4 19.02 13.66 -51.19
C GLN A 4 20.51 13.33 -51.02
N ALA A 5 20.88 12.84 -49.83
CA ALA A 5 22.27 12.39 -49.57
C ALA A 5 22.59 11.10 -50.36
N ALA A 6 21.66 10.17 -50.49
CA ALA A 6 21.82 8.95 -51.31
C ALA A 6 21.99 9.29 -52.78
N ALA A 7 21.13 10.17 -53.29
CA ALA A 7 21.20 10.63 -54.69
C ALA A 7 22.53 11.36 -54.99
N ALA A 8 22.97 12.22 -54.08
CA ALA A 8 24.27 12.92 -54.21
C ALA A 8 25.47 11.95 -54.20
N LEU A 9 25.41 10.93 -53.28
CA LEU A 9 26.47 9.91 -53.20
C LEU A 9 26.49 9.04 -54.48
N ALA A 10 25.35 8.64 -55.01
CA ALA A 10 25.25 7.87 -56.23
C ALA A 10 25.73 8.67 -57.46
N ALA A 11 25.38 9.95 -57.57
CA ALA A 11 25.82 10.83 -58.62
C ALA A 11 27.34 11.05 -58.60
N ALA A 12 27.91 11.25 -57.39
CA ALA A 12 29.37 11.39 -57.24
C ALA A 12 30.09 10.07 -57.59
N ALA A 13 29.58 8.92 -57.19
CA ALA A 13 30.14 7.62 -57.51
C ALA A 13 30.06 7.30 -59.01
N PHE A 14 28.94 7.68 -59.63
CA PHE A 14 28.77 7.58 -61.08
C PHE A 14 29.83 8.42 -61.82
N ALA A 15 29.94 9.71 -61.50
CA ALA A 15 30.88 10.60 -62.13
C ALA A 15 32.33 10.14 -61.95
N ALA A 16 32.70 9.64 -60.79
CA ALA A 16 34.04 9.13 -60.52
C ALA A 16 34.33 7.84 -61.34
N GLY A 17 33.34 6.91 -61.45
CA GLY A 17 33.48 5.66 -62.20
C GLY A 17 33.56 5.90 -63.70
N ASP A 18 32.70 6.77 -64.25
CA ASP A 18 32.67 7.16 -65.65
C ASP A 18 33.98 7.83 -66.05
N PHE A 19 34.44 8.82 -65.29
CA PHE A 19 35.68 9.52 -65.48
C PHE A 19 36.89 8.59 -65.46
N ALA A 20 36.98 7.71 -64.45
CA ALA A 20 38.12 6.79 -64.34
C ALA A 20 38.17 5.82 -65.51
N ALA A 21 37.02 5.25 -65.92
CA ALA A 21 36.95 4.35 -67.05
C ALA A 21 37.26 5.04 -68.39
N ALA A 22 36.78 6.27 -68.59
CA ALA A 22 37.10 7.10 -69.74
C ALA A 22 38.63 7.44 -69.83
N ALA A 23 39.22 7.77 -68.69
CA ALA A 23 40.64 8.06 -68.61
C ALA A 23 41.50 6.83 -68.95
N ILE A 24 41.14 5.69 -68.45
CA ILE A 24 41.81 4.41 -68.74
C ILE A 24 41.65 4.03 -70.22
N ALA A 25 40.42 4.12 -70.74
CA ALA A 25 40.15 3.83 -72.16
C ALA A 25 40.95 4.74 -73.10
N ALA A 26 41.01 6.05 -72.82
CA ALA A 26 41.77 7.02 -73.61
C ALA A 26 43.29 6.80 -73.56
N SER A 27 43.84 6.24 -72.48
CA SER A 27 45.24 5.90 -72.36
C SER A 27 45.67 4.63 -73.08
N GLY A 28 44.71 3.80 -73.51
CA GLY A 28 44.97 2.50 -74.09
C GLY A 28 45.56 1.45 -73.12
N ALA A 29 45.63 1.75 -71.83
CA ALA A 29 46.12 0.85 -70.79
C ALA A 29 45.11 -0.24 -70.48
N ASN A 30 45.58 -1.47 -70.33
CA ASN A 30 44.68 -2.58 -69.89
C ASN A 30 44.69 -2.66 -68.35
N PRO A 31 43.55 -2.39 -67.68
CA PRO A 31 43.52 -2.30 -66.20
C PRO A 31 43.80 -3.63 -65.49
N ILE A 32 43.71 -4.74 -66.21
CA ILE A 32 43.99 -6.08 -65.64
C ILE A 32 45.48 -6.45 -65.82
N LEU A 33 46.07 -6.07 -66.98
CA LEU A 33 47.45 -6.44 -67.32
C LEU A 33 48.49 -5.42 -66.82
N ASP A 34 48.09 -4.13 -66.78
CA ASP A 34 48.98 -3.05 -66.35
C ASP A 34 48.19 -2.05 -65.44
N PRO A 35 47.93 -2.43 -64.21
CA PRO A 35 47.16 -1.62 -63.27
C PRO A 35 47.85 -0.31 -62.90
N GLU A 36 49.20 -0.21 -62.95
CA GLU A 36 49.95 1.01 -62.62
C GLU A 36 49.75 2.06 -63.69
N ALA A 37 49.86 1.67 -64.98
CA ALA A 37 49.62 2.56 -66.06
C ALA A 37 48.18 3.06 -66.16
N ALA A 38 47.19 2.14 -65.86
CA ALA A 38 45.78 2.47 -65.76
C ALA A 38 45.51 3.49 -64.62
N MET A 39 46.12 3.33 -63.49
CA MET A 39 45.97 4.24 -62.31
C MET A 39 46.66 5.62 -62.63
N ALA A 40 47.79 5.64 -63.34
CA ALA A 40 48.47 6.86 -63.71
C ALA A 40 47.72 7.69 -64.78
N ALA A 41 46.87 7.08 -65.58
CA ALA A 41 46.04 7.75 -66.58
C ALA A 41 44.98 8.68 -65.94
N ILE A 42 44.46 8.34 -64.76
CA ILE A 42 43.41 9.11 -64.08
C ILE A 42 43.81 10.52 -63.73
N PRO A 43 44.95 10.81 -63.02
CA PRO A 43 45.38 12.14 -62.74
C PRO A 43 45.86 12.91 -64.00
N ALA A 44 46.30 12.22 -65.03
CA ALA A 44 46.68 12.83 -66.35
C ALA A 44 45.42 13.34 -67.09
N ALA A 45 44.34 12.56 -67.13
CA ALA A 45 43.07 12.96 -67.74
C ALA A 45 42.44 14.17 -66.98
N LEU A 46 42.57 14.22 -65.65
CA LEU A 46 42.06 15.32 -64.85
C LEU A 46 42.77 16.66 -65.19
N ARG A 47 44.07 16.59 -65.41
CA ARG A 47 44.84 17.77 -65.83
C ARG A 47 44.51 18.21 -67.26
N ALA A 48 44.08 17.28 -68.12
CA ALA A 48 43.67 17.55 -69.47
C ALA A 48 42.25 18.10 -69.63
N GLY A 49 41.46 18.14 -68.51
CA GLY A 49 40.13 18.71 -68.52
C GLY A 49 39.01 17.76 -69.06
N HIS A 50 39.28 16.47 -69.24
CA HIS A 50 38.28 15.51 -69.62
C HIS A 50 37.45 15.12 -68.42
N LEU A 51 36.14 15.47 -68.39
CA LEU A 51 35.32 15.29 -67.19
C LEU A 51 34.30 14.14 -67.32
N PHE A 52 33.77 13.91 -68.53
CA PHE A 52 32.76 12.86 -68.75
C PHE A 52 32.85 12.27 -70.16
N SER A 53 32.47 10.99 -70.32
CA SER A 53 32.41 10.34 -71.62
C SER A 53 30.98 9.79 -71.86
N ALA A 54 30.51 9.91 -73.09
CA ALA A 54 29.24 9.34 -73.55
C ALA A 54 29.38 7.93 -74.15
N GLU A 55 30.59 7.34 -74.08
CA GLU A 55 30.85 5.99 -74.60
C GLU A 55 30.26 4.91 -73.70
N ALA A 56 29.90 3.76 -74.27
CA ALA A 56 29.20 2.70 -73.56
C ALA A 56 29.98 2.13 -72.34
N LEU A 57 31.33 1.97 -72.49
CA LEU A 57 32.12 1.35 -71.43
C LEU A 57 32.27 2.25 -70.18
N PRO A 58 32.61 3.54 -70.31
CA PRO A 58 32.62 4.49 -69.20
C PRO A 58 31.25 4.61 -68.52
N LEU A 59 30.16 4.72 -69.27
CA LEU A 59 28.79 4.78 -68.72
C LEU A 59 28.41 3.53 -67.91
N CYS A 60 28.81 2.33 -68.40
CA CYS A 60 28.61 1.10 -67.66
C CYS A 60 29.40 1.08 -66.32
N ALA A 61 30.65 1.54 -66.35
CA ALA A 61 31.49 1.62 -65.16
C ALA A 61 30.93 2.62 -64.11
N GLY A 62 30.50 3.79 -64.58
CA GLY A 62 29.83 4.78 -63.74
C GLY A 62 28.56 4.26 -63.09
N THR A 63 27.71 3.57 -63.89
CA THR A 63 26.50 2.95 -63.38
C THR A 63 26.79 1.87 -62.33
N ALA A 64 27.79 1.02 -62.55
CA ALA A 64 28.20 -0.01 -61.60
C ALA A 64 28.69 0.61 -60.28
N CYS A 65 29.48 1.70 -60.34
CA CYS A 65 29.92 2.43 -59.14
C CYS A 65 28.76 3.08 -58.40
N ALA A 66 27.79 3.68 -59.09
CA ALA A 66 26.60 4.25 -58.48
C ALA A 66 25.73 3.16 -57.78
N CYS A 67 25.53 2.01 -58.43
CA CYS A 67 24.82 0.88 -57.84
C CYS A 67 25.55 0.34 -56.59
N ALA A 68 26.87 0.18 -56.64
CA ALA A 68 27.67 -0.25 -55.50
C ALA A 68 27.60 0.76 -54.31
N ALA A 69 27.62 2.04 -54.59
CA ALA A 69 27.47 3.10 -53.59
C ALA A 69 26.07 3.07 -52.93
N LEU A 70 25.00 2.88 -53.72
CA LEU A 70 23.62 2.72 -53.23
C LEU A 70 23.46 1.47 -52.39
N VAL A 71 24.03 0.32 -52.78
CA VAL A 71 24.01 -0.90 -51.99
C VAL A 71 24.77 -0.74 -50.67
N ALA A 72 25.94 -0.11 -50.68
CA ALA A 72 26.70 0.19 -49.47
C ALA A 72 25.96 1.14 -48.55
N TRP A 73 25.31 2.17 -49.13
CA TRP A 73 24.47 3.09 -48.38
C TRP A 73 23.24 2.38 -47.80
N ALA A 74 22.51 1.53 -48.55
CA ALA A 74 21.37 0.76 -48.07
C ALA A 74 21.80 -0.20 -46.93
N ARG A 75 22.93 -0.88 -47.06
CA ARG A 75 23.49 -1.72 -46.01
C ARG A 75 23.82 -0.90 -44.74
N SER A 76 24.35 0.31 -44.88
CA SER A 76 24.62 1.20 -43.72
C SER A 76 23.37 1.67 -43.01
N LEU A 77 22.22 1.70 -43.68
CA LEU A 77 20.90 1.97 -43.08
C LEU A 77 20.32 0.73 -42.40
N GLY A 78 20.49 -0.44 -42.97
CA GLY A 78 20.00 -1.71 -42.40
C GLY A 78 20.76 -2.15 -41.15
N SER A 79 22.00 -1.70 -40.94
CA SER A 79 22.81 -2.00 -39.76
C SER A 79 22.53 -1.08 -38.56
N LYS A 80 21.64 -0.07 -38.70
CA LYS A 80 21.23 0.85 -37.61
C LYS A 80 19.87 0.44 -36.98
N GLY A 81 19.51 -0.81 -36.93
CA GLY A 81 18.60 -1.31 -35.92
C GLY A 81 19.22 -1.03 -34.54
N ALA A 82 18.46 -0.48 -33.61
CA ALA A 82 18.92 -0.30 -32.25
C ALA A 82 19.26 -1.69 -31.64
N ARG A 83 20.49 -2.16 -31.88
CA ARG A 83 21.03 -3.33 -31.20
C ARG A 83 21.50 -2.86 -29.83
N ARG A 84 20.86 -3.41 -28.81
CA ARG A 84 21.37 -3.36 -27.42
C ARG A 84 22.05 -4.70 -27.18
N ASP A 85 23.35 -4.77 -27.51
CA ASP A 85 24.11 -6.01 -27.37
C ASP A 85 24.10 -6.46 -25.90
N GLY A 86 23.54 -7.66 -25.65
CA GLY A 86 23.37 -8.22 -24.33
C GLY A 86 22.07 -7.82 -23.58
N GLU A 87 21.21 -7.00 -24.20
CA GLU A 87 19.92 -6.56 -23.65
C GLU A 87 18.75 -6.83 -24.59
N GLU A 88 18.93 -7.67 -25.62
CA GLU A 88 17.94 -7.87 -26.70
C GLU A 88 16.62 -8.45 -26.21
N HIS A 89 16.66 -9.24 -25.13
CA HIS A 89 15.51 -9.92 -24.53
C HIS A 89 15.21 -9.50 -23.09
N GLY A 90 16.05 -8.62 -22.51
CA GLY A 90 15.89 -8.10 -21.16
C GLY A 90 17.19 -7.55 -20.59
N SER A 91 17.08 -6.47 -19.83
CA SER A 91 18.22 -5.74 -19.24
C SER A 91 18.37 -5.98 -17.72
N SER A 92 17.54 -6.85 -17.13
CA SER A 92 17.60 -7.12 -15.70
C SER A 92 18.91 -7.83 -15.32
N ARG A 93 19.51 -7.34 -14.26
CA ARG A 93 20.71 -7.90 -13.62
C ARG A 93 20.58 -7.84 -12.12
N TRP A 94 21.35 -8.63 -11.43
CA TRP A 94 21.45 -8.49 -9.98
C TRP A 94 22.09 -7.16 -9.60
N ALA A 95 21.44 -6.45 -8.67
CA ALA A 95 22.02 -5.28 -8.03
C ALA A 95 23.18 -5.66 -7.13
N THR A 96 24.12 -4.75 -6.98
CA THR A 96 25.19 -4.82 -5.99
C THR A 96 24.85 -3.93 -4.78
N PRO A 97 25.53 -4.09 -3.63
CA PRO A 97 25.36 -3.17 -2.50
C PRO A 97 25.60 -1.69 -2.86
N LYS A 98 26.36 -1.41 -3.92
CA LYS A 98 26.59 -0.03 -4.41
C LYS A 98 25.38 0.55 -5.15
N ASP A 99 24.58 -0.29 -5.80
CA ASP A 99 23.39 0.15 -6.53
C ASP A 99 22.28 0.55 -5.53
N ILE A 100 22.16 -0.14 -4.40
CA ILE A 100 21.14 0.13 -3.37
C ILE A 100 21.57 1.19 -2.34
N ALA A 101 22.87 1.39 -2.13
CA ALA A 101 23.38 2.33 -1.13
C ALA A 101 22.83 3.76 -1.23
N PRO A 102 22.55 4.34 -2.42
CA PRO A 102 21.99 5.69 -2.54
C PRO A 102 20.58 5.85 -1.96
N PHE A 103 19.82 4.76 -1.80
CA PHE A 103 18.47 4.78 -1.24
C PHE A 103 18.45 4.95 0.28
N GLY A 104 19.52 4.58 0.97
CA GLY A 104 19.69 4.78 2.40
C GLY A 104 20.28 6.14 2.76
N ASP A 105 20.29 6.45 4.06
CA ASP A 105 21.01 7.59 4.65
C ASP A 105 22.29 7.09 5.34
N PRO A 106 23.46 7.22 4.72
CA PRO A 106 24.72 6.77 5.33
C PRO A 106 25.24 7.73 6.41
N LYS A 107 24.71 8.95 6.48
CA LYS A 107 25.14 9.96 7.46
C LYS A 107 24.38 9.83 8.76
N ASP A 108 23.14 9.37 8.68
CA ASP A 108 22.27 9.13 9.80
C ASP A 108 21.74 7.69 9.73
N PRO A 109 22.47 6.71 10.29
CA PRO A 109 22.08 5.30 10.23
C PRO A 109 20.72 5.02 10.85
N ASP A 110 20.28 5.84 11.81
CA ASP A 110 18.98 5.71 12.46
C ASP A 110 17.85 6.16 11.52
N ASN A 111 18.09 7.09 10.59
CA ASN A 111 17.11 7.55 9.60
C ASN A 111 16.88 6.54 8.46
N ASN A 112 16.86 5.25 8.78
CA ASN A 112 16.67 4.20 7.76
C ASN A 112 15.65 3.16 8.19
N ILE A 113 14.90 2.63 7.22
CA ILE A 113 14.22 1.35 7.31
C ILE A 113 15.22 0.26 6.89
N ILE A 114 15.43 -0.72 7.74
CA ILE A 114 16.33 -1.85 7.49
C ILE A 114 15.59 -2.91 6.69
N LEU A 115 16.12 -3.26 5.52
CA LEU A 115 15.57 -4.33 4.68
C LEU A 115 16.38 -5.62 4.80
N THR A 116 17.70 -5.53 4.60
CA THR A 116 18.63 -6.66 4.64
C THR A 116 19.98 -6.24 5.23
N ASP A 117 21.00 -7.12 5.21
CA ASP A 117 22.34 -6.79 5.72
C ASP A 117 22.93 -5.54 5.04
N ASN A 118 22.68 -5.34 3.73
CA ASN A 118 23.24 -4.23 2.96
C ASN A 118 22.19 -3.24 2.42
N ALA A 119 20.92 -3.62 2.38
CA ALA A 119 19.86 -2.76 1.85
C ALA A 119 19.18 -1.94 2.97
N ARG A 120 19.10 -0.65 2.73
CA ARG A 120 18.42 0.35 3.56
C ARG A 120 17.66 1.30 2.66
N ILE A 121 16.52 1.79 3.13
CA ILE A 121 15.84 2.94 2.54
C ILE A 121 15.69 4.02 3.61
N ARG A 122 15.90 5.29 3.25
CA ARG A 122 15.76 6.39 4.21
C ARG A 122 14.30 6.61 4.55
N LEU A 123 14.02 6.89 5.82
CA LEU A 123 12.67 7.15 6.30
C LEU A 123 12.25 8.61 6.10
N VAL A 124 13.19 9.56 6.30
CA VAL A 124 12.92 10.98 6.12
C VAL A 124 13.94 11.57 5.14
N SER A 125 13.45 12.08 4.02
CA SER A 125 14.32 12.73 3.03
C SER A 125 14.53 14.20 3.37
N ARG A 126 15.79 14.58 3.63
CA ARG A 126 16.19 15.98 3.86
C ARG A 126 16.27 16.79 2.56
N ARG A 127 16.40 16.12 1.42
CA ARG A 127 16.41 16.69 0.08
C ARG A 127 15.74 15.69 -0.85
N PHE A 128 14.69 16.15 -1.51
CA PHE A 128 14.00 15.32 -2.48
C PHE A 128 14.89 15.01 -3.69
N ASP A 129 15.10 13.73 -3.94
CA ASP A 129 15.82 13.20 -5.11
C ASP A 129 14.94 12.14 -5.78
N LEU A 130 14.33 12.50 -6.91
CA LEU A 130 13.45 11.64 -7.70
C LEU A 130 14.07 10.27 -8.04
N SER A 131 15.40 10.16 -8.06
CA SER A 131 16.08 8.93 -8.45
C SER A 131 16.23 7.91 -7.32
N THR A 132 16.10 8.33 -6.07
CA THR A 132 16.39 7.49 -4.89
C THR A 132 15.41 7.62 -3.73
N ASP A 133 14.49 8.58 -3.78
CA ASP A 133 13.47 8.71 -2.74
C ASP A 133 12.30 7.77 -3.02
N THR A 134 12.00 6.91 -2.04
CA THR A 134 10.86 6.00 -2.03
C THR A 134 9.66 6.64 -1.32
N ASN A 135 8.52 5.98 -1.37
CA ASN A 135 7.31 6.41 -0.66
C ASN A 135 7.23 5.89 0.78
N ASP A 136 8.29 5.29 1.32
CA ASP A 136 8.42 4.73 2.67
C ASP A 136 7.43 3.59 2.99
N ASN A 137 6.65 3.17 1.99
CA ASN A 137 5.79 2.00 2.12
C ASN A 137 6.55 0.74 1.70
N VAL A 138 6.55 -0.24 2.59
CA VAL A 138 7.26 -1.51 2.40
C VAL A 138 6.28 -2.67 2.47
N LEU A 139 6.24 -3.48 1.42
CA LEU A 139 5.55 -4.76 1.44
C LEU A 139 6.54 -5.88 1.74
N VAL A 140 6.38 -6.53 2.88
CA VAL A 140 7.19 -7.68 3.30
C VAL A 140 6.41 -8.96 3.07
N VAL A 141 6.91 -9.82 2.19
CA VAL A 141 6.25 -11.10 1.88
C VAL A 141 7.10 -12.25 2.34
N GLY A 142 6.52 -13.16 3.10
CA GLY A 142 7.24 -14.34 3.55
C GLY A 142 6.35 -15.36 4.23
N GLY A 143 6.50 -16.63 3.85
CA GLY A 143 5.73 -17.74 4.41
C GLY A 143 5.92 -17.90 5.92
N PRO A 144 5.17 -18.81 6.56
CA PRO A 144 5.34 -19.12 7.98
C PRO A 144 6.78 -19.56 8.29
N GLY A 145 7.34 -19.06 9.38
CA GLY A 145 8.70 -19.42 9.82
C GLY A 145 9.85 -18.80 9.01
N THR A 146 9.60 -17.89 8.08
CA THR A 146 10.66 -17.16 7.34
C THR A 146 11.35 -16.08 8.16
N GLY A 147 10.83 -15.77 9.35
CA GLY A 147 11.43 -14.86 10.31
C GLY A 147 11.08 -13.40 10.07
N LYS A 148 9.90 -13.10 9.51
CA LYS A 148 9.39 -11.74 9.27
C LYS A 148 9.58 -10.82 10.49
N THR A 149 9.08 -11.23 11.63
CA THR A 149 9.18 -10.47 12.88
C THR A 149 10.64 -10.30 13.34
N ARG A 150 11.47 -11.36 13.25
CA ARG A 150 12.87 -11.34 13.73
C ARG A 150 13.80 -10.52 12.84
N TYR A 151 13.67 -10.65 11.51
CA TYR A 151 14.61 -10.06 10.57
C TYR A 151 14.16 -8.68 10.05
N TYR A 152 12.87 -8.33 10.21
CA TYR A 152 12.34 -7.08 9.73
C TYR A 152 11.71 -6.23 10.86
N VAL A 153 10.67 -6.74 11.56
CA VAL A 153 9.92 -5.94 12.54
C VAL A 153 10.82 -5.45 13.68
N LYS A 154 11.45 -6.38 14.40
CA LYS A 154 12.27 -6.03 15.58
C LYS A 154 13.45 -5.11 15.28
N PRO A 155 14.24 -5.32 14.20
CA PRO A 155 15.31 -4.38 13.85
C PRO A 155 14.78 -2.98 13.57
N ASN A 156 13.64 -2.84 12.89
CA ASN A 156 13.07 -1.55 12.55
C ASN A 156 12.45 -0.82 13.76
N LEU A 157 11.87 -1.53 14.71
CA LEU A 157 11.46 -0.94 15.99
C LEU A 157 12.67 -0.43 16.80
N LEU A 158 13.79 -1.15 16.78
CA LEU A 158 15.02 -0.72 17.44
C LEU A 158 15.70 0.48 16.76
N GLN A 159 15.36 0.82 15.52
CA GLN A 159 15.83 2.06 14.88
C GLN A 159 15.36 3.27 15.67
N ALA A 160 14.23 3.19 16.36
CA ALA A 160 13.70 4.24 17.25
C ALA A 160 13.61 5.62 16.56
N ASN A 161 13.23 5.63 15.29
CA ASN A 161 13.27 6.78 14.38
C ASN A 161 11.88 7.36 14.05
N ALA A 162 10.82 6.80 14.62
CA ALA A 162 9.43 7.19 14.39
C ALA A 162 8.61 6.91 15.65
N SER A 163 7.40 7.45 15.75
CA SER A 163 6.36 6.83 16.58
C SER A 163 5.84 5.59 15.87
N PHE A 164 5.57 4.53 16.60
CA PHE A 164 5.20 3.25 16.02
C PHE A 164 3.76 2.87 16.34
N PHE A 165 3.04 2.41 15.34
CA PHE A 165 1.80 1.68 15.48
C PHE A 165 2.05 0.23 15.02
N VAL A 166 2.02 -0.72 15.93
CA VAL A 166 2.46 -2.10 15.67
C VAL A 166 1.33 -3.08 15.91
N THR A 167 0.98 -3.91 14.91
CA THR A 167 0.10 -5.04 15.16
C THR A 167 0.89 -6.20 15.75
N ASP A 168 0.35 -6.83 16.78
CA ASP A 168 0.97 -7.93 17.51
C ASP A 168 -0.02 -9.11 17.65
N PRO A 169 -0.21 -9.94 16.61
CA PRO A 169 -1.23 -10.98 16.57
C PRO A 169 -1.17 -12.01 17.71
N LYS A 170 -0.09 -12.02 18.48
CA LYS A 170 0.13 -12.99 19.57
C LYS A 170 0.34 -12.34 20.93
N GLY A 171 0.35 -11.01 21.00
CA GLY A 171 0.71 -10.28 22.21
C GLY A 171 2.14 -10.59 22.70
N THR A 172 3.02 -11.09 21.82
CA THR A 172 4.40 -11.45 22.17
C THR A 172 5.37 -10.32 21.93
N LEU A 173 5.09 -9.49 20.93
CA LEU A 173 6.00 -8.44 20.51
C LEU A 173 6.10 -7.32 21.57
N ILE A 174 4.99 -6.90 22.17
CA ILE A 174 5.01 -5.96 23.29
C ILE A 174 5.82 -6.49 24.48
N ARG A 175 5.70 -7.79 24.78
CA ARG A 175 6.42 -8.43 25.89
C ARG A 175 7.93 -8.51 25.66
N GLU A 176 8.35 -8.60 24.39
CA GLU A 176 9.76 -8.71 24.03
C GLU A 176 10.42 -7.33 23.78
N MET A 177 9.66 -6.36 23.25
CA MET A 177 10.19 -5.08 22.79
C MET A 177 9.87 -3.92 23.74
N GLY A 178 8.76 -4.02 24.50
CA GLY A 178 8.23 -2.91 25.31
C GLY A 178 9.25 -2.35 26.29
N GLY A 179 10.02 -3.19 26.98
CA GLY A 179 11.07 -2.75 27.92
C GLY A 179 12.19 -1.96 27.21
N ALA A 180 12.69 -2.49 26.09
CA ALA A 180 13.74 -1.82 25.33
C ALA A 180 13.28 -0.48 24.72
N LEU A 181 12.04 -0.40 24.27
CA LEU A 181 11.47 0.85 23.74
C LEU A 181 11.20 1.86 24.86
N ALA A 182 10.75 1.43 26.05
CA ALA A 182 10.60 2.30 27.20
C ALA A 182 11.94 2.91 27.63
N GLU A 183 13.03 2.13 27.62
CA GLU A 183 14.40 2.63 27.88
C GLU A 183 14.88 3.63 26.81
N LEU A 184 14.39 3.51 25.57
CA LEU A 184 14.65 4.48 24.49
C LEU A 184 13.77 5.74 24.59
N GLY A 185 12.96 5.84 25.64
CA GLY A 185 12.12 7.00 25.92
C GLY A 185 10.75 6.98 25.25
N TYR A 186 10.31 5.82 24.78
CA TYR A 186 8.96 5.67 24.22
C TYR A 186 7.91 5.56 25.31
N GLU A 187 6.80 6.24 25.10
CA GLU A 187 5.57 5.94 25.78
C GLU A 187 4.97 4.67 25.17
N ILE A 188 4.84 3.62 25.99
CA ILE A 188 4.24 2.37 25.55
C ILE A 188 2.73 2.45 25.76
N ARG A 189 1.97 2.22 24.69
CA ARG A 189 0.51 2.10 24.70
C ARG A 189 0.12 0.72 24.21
N ALA A 190 -0.98 0.18 24.70
CA ALA A 190 -1.45 -1.14 24.32
C ALA A 190 -2.97 -1.14 24.10
N PHE A 191 -3.38 -1.72 22.98
CA PHE A 191 -4.75 -2.13 22.73
C PHE A 191 -4.75 -3.66 22.58
N ASP A 192 -5.42 -4.37 23.48
CA ASP A 192 -5.35 -5.83 23.56
C ASP A 192 -6.76 -6.43 23.59
N THR A 193 -7.13 -7.13 22.51
CA THR A 193 -8.39 -7.86 22.41
C THR A 193 -8.27 -9.33 22.84
N ILE A 194 -7.06 -9.80 23.16
CA ILE A 194 -6.81 -11.13 23.72
C ILE A 194 -7.08 -11.10 25.25
N ASP A 195 -6.57 -10.06 25.91
CA ASP A 195 -6.74 -9.84 27.35
C ASP A 195 -7.11 -8.36 27.62
N PHE A 196 -8.39 -8.08 27.66
CA PHE A 196 -8.93 -6.73 27.89
C PHE A 196 -8.38 -6.05 29.15
N SER A 197 -7.94 -6.82 30.16
CA SER A 197 -7.37 -6.26 31.40
C SER A 197 -6.03 -5.57 31.20
N ARG A 198 -5.36 -5.84 30.08
CA ARG A 198 -4.08 -5.26 29.67
C ARG A 198 -4.24 -4.16 28.61
N SER A 199 -5.45 -3.86 28.22
CA SER A 199 -5.73 -2.87 27.18
C SER A 199 -5.93 -1.47 27.79
N MET A 200 -5.50 -0.45 27.06
CA MET A 200 -6.01 0.90 27.20
C MET A 200 -7.37 1.01 26.52
N ARG A 201 -8.19 1.94 26.97
CA ARG A 201 -9.52 2.18 26.40
C ARG A 201 -9.39 2.92 25.09
N PHE A 202 -10.26 2.56 24.14
CA PHE A 202 -10.31 3.16 22.80
C PHE A 202 -11.74 3.51 22.45
N ASN A 203 -12.03 4.78 22.26
CA ASN A 203 -13.33 5.25 21.84
C ASN A 203 -13.25 5.81 20.41
N PRO A 204 -13.70 5.08 19.39
CA PRO A 204 -13.64 5.54 18.00
C PRO A 204 -14.50 6.78 17.73
N ILE A 205 -15.58 6.98 18.51
CA ILE A 205 -16.49 8.13 18.36
C ILE A 205 -15.80 9.44 18.79
N ALA A 206 -14.81 9.38 19.68
CA ALA A 206 -14.05 10.55 20.10
C ALA A 206 -13.26 11.23 18.97
N TYR A 207 -12.97 10.49 17.89
CA TYR A 207 -12.24 10.99 16.71
C TYR A 207 -13.15 11.54 15.60
N ILE A 208 -14.48 11.51 15.79
CA ILE A 208 -15.43 12.04 14.82
C ILE A 208 -15.55 13.55 15.04
N ARG A 209 -15.11 14.34 14.07
CA ARG A 209 -15.08 15.81 14.16
C ARG A 209 -16.21 16.49 13.37
N ASP A 210 -16.72 15.82 12.33
CA ASP A 210 -17.67 16.38 11.36
C ASP A 210 -18.66 15.34 10.82
N GLU A 211 -19.59 15.79 9.98
CA GLU A 211 -20.59 14.95 9.32
C GLU A 211 -19.95 13.87 8.42
N ALA A 212 -18.84 14.20 7.75
CA ALA A 212 -18.12 13.24 6.92
C ALA A 212 -17.51 12.13 7.77
N GLY A 213 -17.03 12.44 8.98
CA GLY A 213 -16.56 11.49 9.98
C GLY A 213 -17.67 10.55 10.45
N VAL A 214 -18.88 11.07 10.68
CA VAL A 214 -20.06 10.24 11.02
C VAL A 214 -20.35 9.22 9.92
N ILE A 215 -20.40 9.67 8.66
CA ILE A 215 -20.66 8.78 7.50
C ILE A 215 -19.56 7.72 7.37
N ARG A 216 -18.30 8.12 7.56
CA ARG A 216 -17.14 7.20 7.50
C ARG A 216 -17.23 6.14 8.59
N PHE A 217 -17.51 6.54 9.82
CA PHE A 217 -17.67 5.64 10.96
C PHE A 217 -18.80 4.64 10.73
N ALA A 218 -20.00 5.09 10.29
CA ALA A 218 -21.12 4.21 9.97
C ALA A 218 -20.77 3.18 8.88
N ARG A 219 -19.99 3.60 7.86
CA ARG A 219 -19.47 2.69 6.82
C ARG A 219 -18.48 1.69 7.40
N GLY A 220 -17.56 2.13 8.25
CA GLY A 220 -16.57 1.29 8.91
C GLY A 220 -17.21 0.19 9.76
N ILE A 221 -18.23 0.51 10.56
CA ILE A 221 -18.99 -0.49 11.32
C ILE A 221 -19.60 -1.54 10.39
N VAL A 222 -20.31 -1.13 9.35
CA VAL A 222 -20.98 -2.07 8.43
C VAL A 222 -19.94 -2.96 7.73
N ALA A 223 -18.85 -2.39 7.20
CA ALA A 223 -17.86 -3.15 6.45
C ALA A 223 -17.08 -4.19 7.30
N ASN A 224 -16.90 -3.92 8.59
CA ASN A 224 -16.08 -4.77 9.47
C ASN A 224 -16.88 -5.71 10.39
N THR A 225 -18.20 -5.61 10.37
CA THR A 225 -19.08 -6.50 11.14
C THR A 225 -19.90 -7.44 10.25
N GLU A 226 -19.58 -7.55 8.96
CA GLU A 226 -20.12 -8.57 8.08
C GLU A 226 -19.57 -9.94 8.51
N GLY A 227 -20.47 -10.89 8.85
CA GLY A 227 -20.10 -12.27 9.05
C GLY A 227 -19.61 -12.93 7.75
N ASP A 228 -19.08 -14.15 7.83
CA ASP A 228 -18.45 -14.90 6.75
C ASP A 228 -19.11 -14.72 5.38
N ALA A 229 -18.29 -14.40 4.40
CA ALA A 229 -18.60 -13.84 3.08
C ALA A 229 -19.38 -14.74 2.10
N ASP A 230 -19.92 -15.88 2.52
CA ASP A 230 -20.68 -16.78 1.63
C ASP A 230 -22.12 -16.32 1.34
N HIS A 231 -22.60 -15.31 2.05
CA HIS A 231 -23.90 -14.70 1.79
C HIS A 231 -23.72 -13.18 1.60
N LYS A 232 -23.30 -12.76 0.41
CA LYS A 232 -23.49 -11.37 -0.03
C LYS A 232 -25.00 -11.11 -0.04
N GLY A 233 -25.52 -10.55 1.05
CA GLY A 233 -26.88 -10.07 1.16
C GLY A 233 -27.17 -9.03 0.09
N ASP A 234 -28.45 -8.73 -0.13
CA ASP A 234 -28.85 -7.65 -1.02
C ASP A 234 -28.16 -6.34 -0.56
N PRO A 235 -27.42 -5.63 -1.41
CA PRO A 235 -26.78 -4.33 -1.13
C PRO A 235 -27.72 -3.28 -0.53
N TYR A 236 -29.02 -3.50 -0.63
CA TYR A 236 -30.05 -2.68 0.01
C TYR A 236 -29.92 -2.67 1.53
N TRP A 237 -29.71 -3.84 2.17
CA TRP A 237 -29.66 -3.94 3.62
C TRP A 237 -28.46 -3.19 4.22
N GLU A 238 -27.29 -3.30 3.61
CA GLU A 238 -26.11 -2.55 4.05
C GLU A 238 -26.33 -1.02 3.99
N LYS A 239 -27.00 -0.54 2.92
CA LYS A 239 -27.34 0.87 2.79
C LYS A 239 -28.33 1.31 3.86
N ALA A 240 -29.31 0.45 4.17
CA ALA A 240 -30.31 0.70 5.16
C ALA A 240 -29.73 0.76 6.59
N GLU A 241 -28.87 -0.20 6.95
CA GLU A 241 -28.14 -0.21 8.23
C GLU A 241 -27.26 1.04 8.39
N ARG A 242 -26.57 1.47 7.33
CA ARG A 242 -25.77 2.70 7.35
C ARG A 242 -26.60 3.94 7.69
N LEU A 243 -27.84 4.04 7.23
CA LEU A 243 -28.72 5.15 7.60
C LEU A 243 -29.01 5.16 9.11
N VAL A 244 -29.29 3.99 9.71
CA VAL A 244 -29.47 3.86 11.16
C VAL A 244 -28.23 4.36 11.90
N TYR A 245 -27.07 3.79 11.60
CA TYR A 245 -25.83 4.14 12.30
C TYR A 245 -25.45 5.61 12.08
N THR A 246 -25.70 6.17 10.89
CA THR A 246 -25.46 7.59 10.61
C THR A 246 -26.33 8.47 11.48
N ALA A 247 -27.64 8.20 11.56
CA ALA A 247 -28.55 8.98 12.37
C ALA A 247 -28.21 8.94 13.87
N LEU A 248 -27.95 7.74 14.39
CA LEU A 248 -27.64 7.56 15.81
C LEU A 248 -26.29 8.16 16.19
N THR A 249 -25.27 7.97 15.34
CA THR A 249 -23.93 8.54 15.58
C THR A 249 -23.95 10.06 15.46
N ALA A 250 -24.67 10.62 14.47
CA ALA A 250 -24.84 12.06 14.35
C ALA A 250 -25.47 12.67 15.60
N TYR A 251 -26.51 12.03 16.14
CA TYR A 251 -27.14 12.48 17.38
C TYR A 251 -26.17 12.44 18.57
N LEU A 252 -25.38 11.36 18.71
CA LEU A 252 -24.38 11.23 19.77
C LEU A 252 -23.33 12.33 19.70
N VAL A 253 -22.75 12.54 18.51
CA VAL A 253 -21.64 13.48 18.32
C VAL A 253 -22.09 14.92 18.48
N MET A 254 -23.28 15.28 17.96
CA MET A 254 -23.72 16.66 17.88
C MET A 254 -24.57 17.12 19.06
N HIS A 255 -25.30 16.21 19.73
CA HIS A 255 -26.32 16.57 20.71
C HIS A 255 -26.18 15.92 22.08
N CYS A 256 -25.30 14.91 22.26
CA CYS A 256 -25.06 14.28 23.55
C CYS A 256 -23.87 14.91 24.29
N GLU A 257 -23.83 14.73 25.59
CA GLU A 257 -22.69 15.07 26.42
C GLU A 257 -21.46 14.21 26.06
N PRO A 258 -20.24 14.71 26.23
CA PRO A 258 -19.04 13.96 25.92
C PRO A 258 -18.95 12.56 26.55
N ALA A 259 -19.46 12.39 27.76
CA ALA A 259 -19.48 11.09 28.45
C ALA A 259 -20.32 10.01 27.77
N ASP A 260 -21.34 10.43 27.01
CA ASP A 260 -22.24 9.54 26.27
C ASP A 260 -21.78 9.26 24.84
N ARG A 261 -20.77 10.01 24.34
CA ARG A 261 -20.25 9.87 22.98
C ARG A 261 -19.30 8.69 22.85
N ASN A 262 -19.87 7.48 22.98
CA ASN A 262 -19.14 6.21 22.91
C ASN A 262 -20.02 5.11 22.32
N LEU A 263 -19.45 3.91 22.13
CA LEU A 263 -20.19 2.78 21.57
C LEU A 263 -21.34 2.30 22.47
N ASP A 264 -21.25 2.50 23.78
CA ASP A 264 -22.35 2.19 24.71
C ASP A 264 -23.53 3.14 24.52
N GLY A 265 -23.27 4.43 24.30
CA GLY A 265 -24.27 5.42 23.91
C GLY A 265 -24.98 5.04 22.60
N LEU A 266 -24.21 4.55 21.59
CA LEU A 266 -24.77 4.05 20.34
C LEU A 266 -25.71 2.86 20.56
N LEU A 267 -25.29 1.87 21.37
CA LEU A 267 -26.12 0.73 21.73
C LEU A 267 -27.38 1.16 22.51
N THR A 268 -27.24 2.12 23.41
CA THR A 268 -28.35 2.67 24.18
C THR A 268 -29.37 3.30 23.25
N LEU A 269 -28.96 4.17 22.32
CA LEU A 269 -29.87 4.75 21.34
C LEU A 269 -30.53 3.69 20.45
N LEU A 270 -29.75 2.70 19.98
CA LEU A 270 -30.32 1.60 19.18
C LEU A 270 -31.36 0.80 19.97
N SER A 271 -31.17 0.62 21.27
CA SER A 271 -32.11 -0.10 22.14
C SER A 271 -33.44 0.64 22.35
N LEU A 272 -33.45 1.97 22.13
CA LEU A 272 -34.67 2.79 22.16
C LEU A 272 -35.48 2.68 20.86
N ALA A 273 -34.90 2.14 19.80
CA ALA A 273 -35.58 1.95 18.53
C ALA A 273 -36.52 0.74 18.61
N ASP A 274 -37.81 0.95 18.31
CA ASP A 274 -38.82 -0.09 18.20
C ASP A 274 -39.70 0.19 16.98
N ALA A 275 -40.14 -0.85 16.30
CA ALA A 275 -40.99 -0.74 15.13
C ALA A 275 -42.27 -1.57 15.32
N ARG A 276 -43.43 -0.92 15.20
CA ARG A 276 -44.75 -1.54 15.27
C ARG A 276 -45.57 -1.22 14.03
N ASP A 277 -46.55 -2.06 13.74
CA ASP A 277 -47.47 -1.87 12.61
C ASP A 277 -48.61 -0.88 12.95
N ASP A 278 -48.40 0.02 13.89
CA ASP A 278 -49.33 1.04 14.29
C ASP A 278 -48.84 2.40 13.76
N PRO A 279 -49.56 3.05 12.84
CA PRO A 279 -49.18 4.34 12.29
C PRO A 279 -49.07 5.50 13.32
N GLY A 280 -49.72 5.35 14.47
CA GLY A 280 -49.66 6.30 15.59
C GLY A 280 -48.57 6.03 16.61
N TYR A 281 -47.85 4.89 16.49
CA TYR A 281 -46.85 4.51 17.45
C TYR A 281 -45.56 5.32 17.31
N MET A 282 -45.11 5.88 18.40
CA MET A 282 -43.80 6.54 18.54
C MET A 282 -42.92 5.71 19.46
N SER A 283 -41.79 5.25 18.97
CA SER A 283 -40.78 4.56 19.80
C SER A 283 -40.10 5.57 20.74
N PRO A 284 -39.46 5.11 21.81
CA PRO A 284 -38.63 5.99 22.65
C PRO A 284 -37.57 6.76 21.85
N LEU A 285 -37.01 6.16 20.80
CA LEU A 285 -36.09 6.85 19.89
C LEU A 285 -36.78 7.98 19.11
N ASP A 286 -38.02 7.76 18.63
CA ASP A 286 -38.80 8.82 17.97
C ASP A 286 -39.01 10.02 18.90
N MET A 287 -39.18 9.77 20.19
CA MET A 287 -39.34 10.84 21.19
C MET A 287 -38.05 11.63 21.38
N VAL A 288 -36.90 10.98 21.36
CA VAL A 288 -35.60 11.65 21.43
C VAL A 288 -35.40 12.60 20.24
N PHE A 289 -35.72 12.14 19.02
CA PHE A 289 -35.59 12.98 17.83
C PHE A 289 -36.69 14.04 17.72
N ARG A 290 -37.90 13.80 18.24
CA ARG A 290 -38.93 14.80 18.36
C ARG A 290 -38.53 15.91 19.33
N GLU A 291 -37.93 15.58 20.47
CA GLU A 291 -37.37 16.58 21.37
C GLU A 291 -36.34 17.46 20.68
N LEU A 292 -35.48 16.86 19.86
CA LEU A 292 -34.51 17.60 19.05
C LEU A 292 -35.20 18.54 18.05
N GLU A 293 -36.24 18.05 17.38
CA GLU A 293 -36.98 18.80 16.35
C GLU A 293 -37.85 19.92 16.91
N THR A 294 -38.54 19.69 18.03
CA THR A 294 -39.54 20.62 18.58
C THR A 294 -39.05 21.39 19.80
N GLY A 295 -38.01 20.90 20.47
CA GLY A 295 -37.56 21.40 21.76
C GLY A 295 -38.41 20.92 22.94
N GLU A 296 -39.39 20.05 22.70
CA GLU A 296 -40.36 19.60 23.68
C GLU A 296 -40.08 18.13 24.10
N ARG A 297 -40.08 17.86 25.40
CA ARG A 297 -39.96 16.54 25.97
C ARG A 297 -41.28 16.06 26.57
N TYR A 298 -41.63 14.80 26.36
CA TYR A 298 -42.78 14.18 26.95
C TYR A 298 -42.47 13.76 28.39
N VAL A 299 -43.05 14.44 29.36
CA VAL A 299 -42.79 14.23 30.79
C VAL A 299 -44.05 13.89 31.54
N ARG A 300 -43.90 13.10 32.59
CA ARG A 300 -45.04 12.78 33.48
C ARG A 300 -45.34 13.98 34.34
N ARG A 301 -46.64 14.39 34.38
CA ARG A 301 -47.10 15.48 35.23
C ARG A 301 -46.86 15.17 36.69
N GLU A 302 -46.25 16.13 37.41
CA GLU A 302 -46.02 15.97 38.84
C GLU A 302 -47.36 15.82 39.58
N GLY A 303 -47.51 14.74 40.45
CA GLY A 303 -48.73 14.48 41.21
C GLY A 303 -49.66 13.41 40.61
N ALA A 304 -49.42 12.87 39.41
CA ALA A 304 -50.15 11.74 38.87
C ALA A 304 -49.76 10.46 39.62
N ALA A 305 -50.70 9.85 40.35
CA ALA A 305 -50.46 8.61 41.12
C ALA A 305 -50.03 7.48 40.19
N ALA A 306 -48.97 6.74 40.60
CA ALA A 306 -48.48 5.56 39.88
C ALA A 306 -49.53 4.44 40.05
N GLN A 307 -50.46 4.32 39.14
CA GLN A 307 -51.29 3.12 39.03
C GLN A 307 -50.72 2.20 37.96
N GLY A 308 -50.12 1.12 38.44
CA GLY A 308 -49.81 -0.06 37.61
C GLY A 308 -48.42 -0.08 37.01
N GLY A 309 -47.69 -1.10 37.40
CA GLY A 309 -46.42 -1.68 37.00
C GLY A 309 -45.71 -1.15 35.74
N GLY A 310 -44.49 -0.72 35.94
CA GLY A 310 -43.57 -0.20 34.94
C GLY A 310 -43.36 -1.10 33.74
N SER A 311 -44.14 -0.86 32.74
CA SER A 311 -43.87 -1.25 31.35
C SER A 311 -43.90 0.02 30.55
N LEU A 312 -42.82 0.30 29.85
CA LEU A 312 -42.73 1.28 28.75
C LEU A 312 -43.61 0.80 27.56
N ARG A 313 -44.82 0.37 27.85
CA ARG A 313 -45.82 -0.01 26.86
C ARG A 313 -46.44 1.28 26.33
N GLY A 314 -46.24 1.50 25.05
CA GLY A 314 -46.83 2.51 24.20
C GLY A 314 -47.60 3.63 24.91
N PHE A 315 -47.10 4.82 24.88
CA PHE A 315 -47.78 5.99 25.42
C PHE A 315 -49.09 6.15 24.71
N ALA A 316 -50.18 5.64 25.34
CA ALA A 316 -51.53 5.95 24.90
C ALA A 316 -51.87 7.34 25.48
N GLU A 317 -52.30 8.28 24.64
CA GLU A 317 -52.70 9.65 24.99
C GLU A 317 -53.87 9.72 26.01
N GLU A 318 -54.42 8.56 26.44
CA GLU A 318 -55.72 8.48 27.13
C GLU A 318 -55.71 8.86 28.60
N ASP A 319 -54.56 9.07 29.28
CA ASP A 319 -54.63 9.25 30.75
C ASP A 319 -54.35 10.65 31.30
N GLY A 320 -54.09 11.69 30.49
CA GLY A 320 -53.84 13.04 30.99
C GLY A 320 -52.68 13.20 32.01
N ALA A 321 -51.92 12.08 32.22
CA ALA A 321 -50.82 12.02 33.17
C ALA A 321 -49.46 12.49 32.56
N TRP A 322 -49.41 12.72 31.26
CA TRP A 322 -48.23 13.11 30.51
C TRP A 322 -48.47 14.37 29.73
N GLU A 323 -47.45 15.22 29.64
CA GLU A 323 -47.52 16.47 28.88
C GLU A 323 -46.19 16.78 28.16
N TRP A 324 -46.27 17.50 27.06
CA TRP A 324 -45.11 18.06 26.35
C TRP A 324 -44.65 19.33 27.05
N VAL A 325 -43.39 19.35 27.44
CA VAL A 325 -42.76 20.51 28.13
C VAL A 325 -41.56 20.95 27.32
N LYS A 326 -41.48 22.26 27.03
CA LYS A 326 -40.28 22.83 26.38
C LYS A 326 -39.07 22.70 27.30
N VAL A 327 -38.05 21.97 26.85
CA VAL A 327 -36.81 21.66 27.62
C VAL A 327 -35.57 22.26 26.96
N ARG A 328 -35.67 22.58 25.66
CA ARG A 328 -34.55 23.17 24.89
C ARG A 328 -35.09 23.99 23.72
N GLU A 329 -34.21 24.72 23.05
CA GLU A 329 -34.58 25.30 21.75
C GLU A 329 -34.54 24.19 20.67
N PRO A 330 -35.47 24.24 19.70
CA PRO A 330 -35.43 23.33 18.55
C PRO A 330 -34.11 23.38 17.81
N ALA A 331 -33.65 22.27 17.31
CA ALA A 331 -32.51 22.24 16.40
C ALA A 331 -32.87 22.91 15.06
N PRO A 332 -31.87 23.43 14.32
CA PRO A 332 -32.09 23.97 12.99
C PRO A 332 -32.74 22.96 12.06
N PRO A 333 -33.59 23.39 11.10
CA PRO A 333 -34.28 22.48 10.17
C PRO A 333 -33.36 21.67 9.28
N ASP A 334 -32.12 22.14 9.07
CA ASP A 334 -31.03 21.52 8.32
C ASP A 334 -30.04 20.75 9.20
N ASP A 335 -30.41 20.51 10.45
CA ASP A 335 -29.59 19.68 11.36
C ASP A 335 -29.35 18.29 10.77
N PHE A 336 -28.07 17.88 10.72
CA PHE A 336 -27.65 16.65 10.06
C PHE A 336 -28.20 15.39 10.76
N ALA A 337 -28.31 15.38 12.09
CA ALA A 337 -28.88 14.26 12.83
C ALA A 337 -30.37 14.08 12.54
N LEU A 338 -31.14 15.20 12.51
CA LEU A 338 -32.55 15.19 12.13
C LEU A 338 -32.75 14.75 10.67
N ALA A 339 -31.94 15.29 9.74
CA ALA A 339 -32.02 14.91 8.33
C ALA A 339 -31.77 13.41 8.14
N SER A 340 -30.70 12.88 8.75
CA SER A 340 -30.37 11.46 8.71
C SER A 340 -31.44 10.57 9.35
N TYR A 341 -32.04 11.02 10.45
CA TYR A 341 -33.12 10.30 11.09
C TYR A 341 -34.40 10.25 10.23
N ARG A 342 -34.75 11.37 9.58
CA ARG A 342 -35.87 11.40 8.65
C ARG A 342 -35.68 10.45 7.47
N GLU A 343 -34.46 10.35 6.93
CA GLU A 343 -34.13 9.38 5.88
C GLU A 343 -34.31 7.93 6.38
N PHE A 344 -33.85 7.62 7.58
CA PHE A 344 -34.06 6.32 8.21
C PHE A 344 -35.56 6.01 8.38
N ARG A 345 -36.37 6.98 8.81
CA ARG A 345 -37.81 6.83 9.05
C ARG A 345 -38.65 6.66 7.79
N VAL A 346 -38.11 6.86 6.59
CA VAL A 346 -38.79 6.55 5.32
C VAL A 346 -39.07 5.04 5.21
N ALA A 347 -38.24 4.19 5.78
CA ALA A 347 -38.52 2.78 5.90
C ALA A 347 -39.65 2.56 6.93
N ALA A 348 -40.65 1.75 6.59
CA ALA A 348 -41.81 1.51 7.43
C ALA A 348 -42.11 0.00 7.59
N GLY A 349 -42.86 -0.35 8.64
CA GLY A 349 -43.36 -1.69 8.86
C GLY A 349 -42.28 -2.77 8.97
N ASP A 350 -42.44 -3.87 8.25
CA ASP A 350 -41.56 -5.03 8.32
C ASP A 350 -40.13 -4.74 7.85
N THR A 351 -39.93 -3.77 6.94
CA THR A 351 -38.60 -3.34 6.52
C THR A 351 -37.83 -2.73 7.69
N MET A 352 -38.45 -1.85 8.46
CA MET A 352 -37.82 -1.24 9.63
C MET A 352 -37.50 -2.28 10.72
N LYS A 353 -38.43 -3.22 11.00
CA LYS A 353 -38.18 -4.32 11.94
C LYS A 353 -36.95 -5.14 11.52
N SER A 354 -36.86 -5.46 10.23
CA SER A 354 -35.74 -6.24 9.69
C SER A 354 -34.42 -5.47 9.79
N MET A 355 -34.41 -4.16 9.48
CA MET A 355 -33.22 -3.29 9.62
C MET A 355 -32.75 -3.24 11.08
N LEU A 356 -33.63 -2.97 12.03
CA LEU A 356 -33.28 -2.90 13.44
C LEU A 356 -32.81 -4.25 13.98
N SER A 357 -33.43 -5.35 13.54
CA SER A 357 -32.98 -6.69 13.87
C SER A 357 -31.56 -6.96 13.37
N SER A 358 -31.27 -6.61 12.13
CA SER A 358 -29.94 -6.74 11.53
C SER A 358 -28.90 -5.90 12.29
N CYS A 359 -29.20 -4.63 12.58
CA CYS A 359 -28.33 -3.78 13.39
C CYS A 359 -28.03 -4.36 14.77
N ASN A 360 -29.04 -4.90 15.46
CA ASN A 360 -28.88 -5.51 16.78
C ASN A 360 -28.01 -6.79 16.74
N VAL A 361 -28.19 -7.62 15.72
CA VAL A 361 -27.37 -8.83 15.54
C VAL A 361 -25.91 -8.44 15.28
N ARG A 362 -25.69 -7.48 14.39
CA ARG A 362 -24.37 -6.99 14.00
C ARG A 362 -23.59 -6.38 15.17
N LEU A 363 -24.25 -5.59 16.00
CA LEU A 363 -23.62 -4.96 17.17
C LEU A 363 -23.63 -5.84 18.43
N LYS A 364 -24.10 -7.09 18.34
CA LYS A 364 -24.15 -8.01 19.49
C LYS A 364 -22.81 -8.15 20.24
N PRO A 365 -21.65 -8.26 19.56
CA PRO A 365 -20.36 -8.32 20.25
C PRO A 365 -20.06 -7.10 21.12
N LEU A 366 -20.55 -5.91 20.76
CA LEU A 366 -20.39 -4.69 21.57
C LEU A 366 -21.19 -4.72 22.90
N SER A 367 -22.19 -5.59 23.02
CA SER A 367 -22.96 -5.73 24.26
C SER A 367 -22.23 -6.47 25.38
N ILE A 368 -21.05 -7.06 25.08
CA ILE A 368 -20.18 -7.72 26.05
C ILE A 368 -19.59 -6.64 26.98
N ARG A 369 -19.75 -6.84 28.30
CA ARG A 369 -19.34 -5.85 29.30
C ARG A 369 -17.88 -5.40 29.13
N ALA A 370 -16.97 -6.35 28.92
CA ALA A 370 -15.54 -6.03 28.73
C ALA A 370 -15.29 -5.15 27.49
N VAL A 371 -16.07 -5.34 26.42
CA VAL A 371 -15.99 -4.51 25.21
C VAL A 371 -16.57 -3.12 25.47
N ARG A 372 -17.68 -3.01 26.19
CA ARG A 372 -18.27 -1.73 26.59
C ARG A 372 -17.29 -0.92 27.45
N ASP A 373 -16.67 -1.58 28.45
CA ASP A 373 -15.65 -0.95 29.29
C ASP A 373 -14.44 -0.49 28.46
N LEU A 374 -13.98 -1.32 27.50
CA LEU A 374 -12.86 -1.02 26.61
C LEU A 374 -13.13 0.21 25.71
N THR A 375 -14.39 0.40 25.28
CA THR A 375 -14.77 1.44 24.31
C THR A 375 -15.46 2.66 24.96
N SER A 376 -15.44 2.74 26.29
CA SER A 376 -16.14 3.80 27.05
C SER A 376 -15.47 5.18 26.96
N GLU A 377 -14.14 5.22 26.92
CA GLU A 377 -13.32 6.44 26.89
C GLU A 377 -12.15 6.24 25.93
N ASP A 378 -11.48 7.32 25.55
CA ASP A 378 -10.26 7.26 24.75
C ASP A 378 -9.02 7.54 25.60
N GLU A 379 -8.11 6.56 25.68
CA GLU A 379 -6.82 6.67 26.33
C GLU A 379 -5.67 6.52 25.31
N LEU A 380 -5.98 6.12 24.07
CA LEU A 380 -4.97 5.85 23.04
C LEU A 380 -4.41 7.11 22.42
N ASP A 381 -5.18 8.19 22.40
CA ASP A 381 -4.73 9.50 21.91
C ASP A 381 -3.98 9.39 20.56
N LEU A 382 -4.65 8.79 19.57
CA LEU A 382 -4.05 8.41 18.28
C LEU A 382 -3.61 9.62 17.46
N ALA A 383 -4.35 10.73 17.54
CA ALA A 383 -4.11 11.93 16.75
C ALA A 383 -2.72 12.53 17.04
N HIS A 384 -2.28 12.50 18.32
CA HIS A 384 -1.05 13.14 18.78
C HIS A 384 0.20 12.24 18.71
N MET A 385 0.09 11.04 18.10
CA MET A 385 1.27 10.17 17.89
C MET A 385 2.32 10.80 16.96
N GLY A 386 1.90 11.75 16.10
CA GLY A 386 2.78 12.44 15.16
C GLY A 386 3.23 13.82 15.57
N ASP A 387 2.96 14.28 16.78
CA ASP A 387 3.34 15.59 17.29
C ASP A 387 4.86 15.77 17.40
N GLU A 388 5.31 17.02 17.50
CA GLU A 388 6.72 17.34 17.59
C GLU A 388 7.40 16.66 18.78
N GLY A 389 8.37 15.81 18.50
CA GLY A 389 9.12 15.07 19.52
C GLY A 389 8.36 13.90 20.15
N ALA A 390 7.17 13.55 19.64
CA ALA A 390 6.43 12.39 20.11
C ALA A 390 7.25 11.10 19.91
N LYS A 391 7.28 10.28 20.95
CA LYS A 391 7.86 8.93 20.94
C LYS A 391 6.84 7.97 21.53
N VAL A 392 5.90 7.53 20.71
CA VAL A 392 4.84 6.61 21.09
C VAL A 392 5.07 5.27 20.42
N ALA A 393 4.95 4.18 21.16
CA ALA A 393 4.90 2.83 20.60
C ALA A 393 3.60 2.16 21.04
N LEU A 394 2.61 2.19 20.16
CA LEU A 394 1.32 1.54 20.37
C LEU A 394 1.37 0.11 19.82
N PHE A 395 1.13 -0.85 20.69
CA PHE A 395 0.98 -2.26 20.32
C PHE A 395 -0.49 -2.63 20.32
N ALA A 396 -0.96 -3.09 19.19
CA ALA A 396 -2.33 -3.55 19.01
C ALA A 396 -2.34 -5.09 18.87
N SER A 397 -2.79 -5.78 19.93
CA SER A 397 -2.80 -7.24 20.02
C SER A 397 -4.19 -7.79 19.69
N MET A 398 -4.23 -8.80 18.82
CA MET A 398 -5.45 -9.50 18.42
C MET A 398 -5.22 -11.01 18.43
N SER A 399 -6.29 -11.80 18.57
CA SER A 399 -6.18 -13.26 18.50
C SER A 399 -5.94 -13.72 17.05
N ASP A 400 -5.05 -14.69 16.88
CA ASP A 400 -4.82 -15.38 15.59
C ASP A 400 -5.76 -16.58 15.38
N THR A 401 -6.62 -16.90 16.37
CA THR A 401 -7.51 -18.05 16.36
C THR A 401 -9.00 -17.71 16.59
N ASP A 402 -9.30 -16.47 17.01
CA ASP A 402 -10.65 -16.02 17.32
C ASP A 402 -10.91 -14.66 16.66
N SER A 403 -11.76 -14.65 15.66
CA SER A 403 -12.13 -13.45 14.87
C SER A 403 -13.25 -12.61 15.49
N THR A 404 -13.77 -12.98 16.67
CA THR A 404 -14.92 -12.32 17.31
C THR A 404 -14.75 -10.81 17.46
N PHE A 405 -13.51 -10.34 17.67
CA PHE A 405 -13.19 -8.94 17.94
C PHE A 405 -12.39 -8.25 16.82
N ASP A 406 -12.23 -8.90 15.66
CA ASP A 406 -11.46 -8.34 14.53
C ASP A 406 -12.05 -7.02 14.04
N PHE A 407 -13.36 -6.83 14.15
CA PHE A 407 -14.02 -5.57 13.81
C PHE A 407 -13.56 -4.38 14.67
N LEU A 408 -13.26 -4.59 15.96
CA LEU A 408 -12.70 -3.55 16.83
C LEU A 408 -11.29 -3.16 16.37
N PHE A 409 -10.56 -4.16 15.94
CA PHE A 409 -9.19 -3.97 15.45
C PHE A 409 -9.18 -3.20 14.12
N ALA A 410 -10.03 -3.58 13.17
CA ALA A 410 -10.19 -2.87 11.91
C ALA A 410 -10.69 -1.43 12.12
N LEU A 411 -11.59 -1.21 13.09
CA LEU A 411 -12.06 0.11 13.47
C LEU A 411 -10.94 0.96 14.09
N LEU A 412 -10.08 0.35 14.92
CA LEU A 412 -8.89 1.02 15.46
C LEU A 412 -7.94 1.46 14.35
N MET A 413 -7.68 0.56 13.36
CA MET A 413 -6.82 0.86 12.21
C MET A 413 -7.35 2.03 11.38
N ASP A 414 -8.61 1.95 10.98
CA ASP A 414 -9.26 3.01 10.19
C ASP A 414 -9.24 4.35 10.94
N THR A 415 -9.55 4.31 12.24
CA THR A 415 -9.53 5.52 13.09
C THR A 415 -8.11 6.09 13.21
N ALA A 416 -7.09 5.26 13.44
CA ALA A 416 -5.71 5.71 13.60
C ALA A 416 -5.19 6.43 12.35
N VAL A 417 -5.35 5.79 11.19
CA VAL A 417 -4.89 6.38 9.92
C VAL A 417 -5.68 7.66 9.60
N SER A 418 -7.00 7.64 9.79
CA SER A 418 -7.86 8.80 9.53
C SER A 418 -7.56 9.97 10.46
N ALA A 419 -7.37 9.71 11.77
CA ALA A 419 -7.06 10.74 12.76
C ALA A 419 -5.71 11.40 12.48
N LEU A 420 -4.67 10.62 12.17
CA LEU A 420 -3.35 11.15 11.83
C LEU A 420 -3.35 11.94 10.51
N CYS A 421 -4.09 11.47 9.51
CA CYS A 421 -4.24 12.22 8.26
C CYS A 421 -4.97 13.54 8.47
N ALA A 422 -6.01 13.57 9.31
CA ALA A 422 -6.73 14.79 9.67
C ALA A 422 -5.82 15.74 10.46
N GLU A 423 -5.10 15.25 11.46
CA GLU A 423 -4.17 16.04 12.28
C GLU A 423 -3.05 16.66 11.43
N ALA A 424 -2.47 15.89 10.51
CA ALA A 424 -1.49 16.39 9.55
C ALA A 424 -2.03 17.57 8.73
N LEU A 425 -3.29 17.50 8.29
CA LEU A 425 -3.91 18.54 7.46
C LEU A 425 -4.30 19.78 8.26
N GLU A 426 -4.94 19.59 9.41
CA GLU A 426 -5.58 20.65 10.17
C GLU A 426 -4.59 21.38 11.08
N ALA A 427 -3.72 20.65 11.79
CA ALA A 427 -2.82 21.21 12.76
C ALA A 427 -1.41 21.48 12.22
N HIS A 428 -0.94 20.69 11.24
CA HIS A 428 0.48 20.69 10.82
C HIS A 428 0.69 21.08 9.35
N GLY A 429 -0.29 21.70 8.70
CA GLY A 429 -0.13 22.24 7.34
C GLY A 429 0.13 21.18 6.26
N GLY A 430 -0.27 19.94 6.50
CA GLY A 430 -0.28 18.85 5.55
C GLY A 430 0.67 17.68 5.87
N SER A 431 1.58 17.79 6.83
CA SER A 431 2.55 16.75 7.18
C SER A 431 2.84 16.75 8.68
N LEU A 432 2.81 15.59 9.31
CA LEU A 432 3.13 15.42 10.73
C LEU A 432 4.60 15.80 10.99
N PRO A 433 4.91 16.47 12.11
CA PRO A 433 6.27 16.82 12.48
C PRO A 433 7.14 15.61 12.85
N THR A 434 6.55 14.59 13.48
CA THR A 434 7.20 13.30 13.75
C THR A 434 6.61 12.23 12.85
N THR A 435 7.47 11.42 12.23
CA THR A 435 7.02 10.28 11.41
C THR A 435 6.26 9.28 12.27
N VAL A 436 5.12 8.81 11.78
CA VAL A 436 4.39 7.68 12.36
C VAL A 436 4.54 6.48 11.44
N HIS A 437 5.14 5.40 11.95
CA HIS A 437 5.40 4.18 11.19
C HIS A 437 4.43 3.08 11.61
N PHE A 438 3.50 2.75 10.74
CA PHE A 438 2.62 1.59 10.89
C PHE A 438 3.36 0.32 10.50
N VAL A 439 3.44 -0.63 11.39
CA VAL A 439 4.05 -1.94 11.17
C VAL A 439 2.97 -3.00 11.35
N PHE A 440 2.36 -3.40 10.27
CA PHE A 440 1.26 -4.36 10.25
C PHE A 440 1.81 -5.80 10.13
N ASP A 441 2.14 -6.43 11.27
CA ASP A 441 2.50 -7.86 11.26
C ASP A 441 1.22 -8.69 11.02
N GLU A 442 1.26 -9.58 10.04
CA GLU A 442 0.13 -10.37 9.53
C GLU A 442 -1.05 -9.51 9.00
N PHE A 443 -0.74 -8.56 8.11
CA PHE A 443 -1.68 -7.57 7.55
C PHE A 443 -2.99 -8.16 7.04
N ALA A 444 -2.97 -9.34 6.41
CA ALA A 444 -4.19 -9.97 5.89
C ALA A 444 -5.17 -10.42 6.99
N ASN A 445 -4.69 -10.62 8.24
CA ASN A 445 -5.51 -11.08 9.35
C ASN A 445 -6.16 -9.92 10.14
N ILE A 446 -5.80 -8.67 9.84
CA ILE A 446 -6.32 -7.48 10.54
C ILE A 446 -7.81 -7.22 10.20
N GLY A 447 -8.32 -7.88 9.16
CA GLY A 447 -9.58 -7.51 8.54
C GLY A 447 -9.41 -6.46 7.44
N ARG A 448 -10.51 -6.06 6.85
CA ARG A 448 -10.49 -5.08 5.77
C ARG A 448 -10.56 -3.66 6.33
N ILE A 449 -9.52 -2.87 6.11
CA ILE A 449 -9.53 -1.43 6.38
C ILE A 449 -10.26 -0.75 5.21
N PRO A 450 -11.38 -0.03 5.46
CA PRO A 450 -12.11 0.63 4.38
C PRO A 450 -11.27 1.67 3.62
N ASP A 451 -11.38 1.69 2.30
CA ASP A 451 -10.69 2.63 1.40
C ASP A 451 -9.15 2.69 1.59
N PHE A 452 -8.54 1.61 2.15
CA PHE A 452 -7.10 1.56 2.46
C PHE A 452 -6.22 1.72 1.21
N GLU A 453 -6.65 1.16 0.07
CA GLU A 453 -5.97 1.29 -1.22
C GLU A 453 -5.82 2.75 -1.70
N ARG A 454 -6.72 3.63 -1.27
CA ARG A 454 -6.63 5.07 -1.52
C ARG A 454 -5.80 5.78 -0.47
N THR A 455 -5.96 5.37 0.79
CA THR A 455 -5.31 6.00 1.92
C THR A 455 -3.79 5.79 1.89
N ILE A 456 -3.33 4.57 1.57
CA ILE A 456 -1.90 4.26 1.49
C ILE A 456 -1.17 5.10 0.42
N ALA A 457 -1.87 5.53 -0.63
CA ALA A 457 -1.26 6.37 -1.68
C ALA A 457 -0.91 7.79 -1.21
N VAL A 458 -1.52 8.26 -0.12
CA VAL A 458 -1.33 9.62 0.41
C VAL A 458 -0.52 9.67 1.70
N THR A 459 -0.24 8.53 2.34
CA THR A 459 0.45 8.43 3.64
C THR A 459 1.81 9.13 3.63
N ARG A 460 2.62 8.96 2.58
CA ARG A 460 3.91 9.62 2.44
C ARG A 460 3.82 11.14 2.62
N SER A 461 2.86 11.78 1.96
CA SER A 461 2.70 13.23 2.04
C SER A 461 2.31 13.72 3.43
N ARG A 462 1.85 12.82 4.30
CA ARG A 462 1.48 13.07 5.70
C ARG A 462 2.58 12.72 6.69
N ASN A 463 3.76 12.32 6.22
CA ASN A 463 4.85 11.79 7.04
C ASN A 463 4.43 10.51 7.80
N ILE A 464 3.70 9.65 7.12
CA ILE A 464 3.26 8.34 7.61
C ILE A 464 3.91 7.27 6.73
N ALA A 465 4.68 6.37 7.33
CA ALA A 465 5.27 5.20 6.71
C ALA A 465 4.44 3.95 7.02
N VAL A 466 4.34 3.03 6.07
CA VAL A 466 3.57 1.79 6.25
C VAL A 466 4.39 0.58 5.85
N SER A 467 4.60 -0.33 6.80
CA SER A 467 5.17 -1.66 6.56
C SER A 467 4.10 -2.72 6.68
N MET A 468 3.70 -3.30 5.56
CA MET A 468 2.72 -4.38 5.51
C MET A 468 3.43 -5.72 5.41
N ILE A 469 3.15 -6.61 6.34
CA ILE A 469 3.75 -7.94 6.37
C ILE A 469 2.67 -8.98 6.05
N ALA A 470 2.84 -9.69 4.93
CA ALA A 470 1.93 -10.73 4.47
C ALA A 470 2.63 -12.08 4.36
N GLN A 471 1.88 -13.17 4.40
CA GLN A 471 2.43 -14.51 4.17
C GLN A 471 2.56 -14.81 2.68
N SER A 472 1.64 -14.28 1.87
CA SER A 472 1.62 -14.39 0.41
C SER A 472 0.87 -13.21 -0.21
N LEU A 473 1.08 -12.96 -1.50
CA LEU A 473 0.30 -11.98 -2.25
C LEU A 473 -1.16 -12.43 -2.45
N SER A 474 -1.40 -13.75 -2.49
CA SER A 474 -2.75 -14.32 -2.59
C SER A 474 -3.64 -13.93 -1.41
N GLN A 475 -3.10 -13.84 -0.18
CA GLN A 475 -3.87 -13.39 0.98
C GLN A 475 -4.36 -11.94 0.86
N LEU A 476 -3.55 -11.05 0.26
CA LEU A 476 -4.00 -9.67 -0.01
C LEU A 476 -5.15 -9.65 -1.00
N LYS A 477 -5.10 -10.49 -2.04
CA LYS A 477 -6.17 -10.61 -3.03
C LYS A 477 -7.45 -11.17 -2.42
N GLU A 478 -7.34 -12.12 -1.50
CA GLU A 478 -8.49 -12.68 -0.78
C GLU A 478 -9.20 -11.62 0.08
N THR A 479 -8.44 -10.78 0.81
CA THR A 479 -8.99 -9.74 1.69
C THR A 479 -9.53 -8.53 0.95
N TYR A 480 -8.79 -8.04 -0.06
CA TYR A 480 -9.08 -6.76 -0.73
C TYR A 480 -9.68 -6.91 -2.14
N GLY A 481 -9.65 -8.12 -2.71
CA GLY A 481 -9.94 -8.40 -4.13
C GLY A 481 -8.75 -8.04 -5.03
N ASP A 482 -8.72 -8.62 -6.25
CA ASP A 482 -7.56 -8.52 -7.16
C ASP A 482 -7.14 -7.08 -7.45
N ASN A 483 -8.08 -6.21 -7.83
CA ASN A 483 -7.78 -4.82 -8.23
C ASN A 483 -7.25 -3.96 -7.08
N ASN A 484 -7.86 -4.07 -5.89
CA ASN A 484 -7.42 -3.28 -4.73
C ASN A 484 -6.10 -3.82 -4.17
N ALA A 485 -5.90 -5.15 -4.16
CA ALA A 485 -4.64 -5.75 -3.77
C ALA A 485 -3.50 -5.32 -4.69
N GLU A 486 -3.71 -5.29 -6.02
CA GLU A 486 -2.75 -4.75 -6.98
C GLU A 486 -2.43 -3.27 -6.70
N THR A 487 -3.46 -2.46 -6.41
CA THR A 487 -3.28 -1.05 -6.05
C THR A 487 -2.43 -0.89 -4.78
N ILE A 488 -2.68 -1.71 -3.75
CA ILE A 488 -1.91 -1.71 -2.50
C ILE A 488 -0.45 -2.11 -2.76
N VAL A 489 -0.20 -3.16 -3.54
CA VAL A 489 1.16 -3.59 -3.92
C VAL A 489 1.88 -2.47 -4.67
N ASN A 490 1.22 -1.84 -5.64
CA ASN A 490 1.78 -0.75 -6.44
C ASN A 490 2.02 0.54 -5.62
N ALA A 491 1.31 0.71 -4.49
CA ALA A 491 1.56 1.80 -3.56
C ALA A 491 2.78 1.57 -2.65
N CYS A 492 3.49 0.44 -2.79
CA CYS A 492 4.72 0.14 -2.08
C CYS A 492 5.90 0.21 -3.04
N ASP A 493 6.74 1.25 -2.93
CA ASP A 493 7.96 1.35 -3.74
C ASP A 493 8.98 0.27 -3.39
N THR A 494 8.82 -0.39 -2.25
CA THR A 494 9.73 -1.44 -1.78
C THR A 494 8.98 -2.73 -1.48
N LEU A 495 9.47 -3.83 -2.07
CA LEU A 495 9.03 -5.18 -1.74
C LEU A 495 10.22 -5.97 -1.22
N LEU A 496 10.06 -6.54 -0.01
CA LEU A 496 11.03 -7.45 0.61
C LEU A 496 10.45 -8.87 0.66
N TYR A 497 11.03 -9.78 -0.11
CA TYR A 497 10.63 -11.18 -0.11
C TYR A 497 11.57 -12.02 0.74
N LEU A 498 11.03 -12.66 1.77
CA LEU A 498 11.78 -13.47 2.75
C LEU A 498 11.72 -14.99 2.50
N GLY A 499 11.10 -15.38 1.40
CA GLY A 499 10.91 -16.78 1.02
C GLY A 499 9.52 -17.30 1.33
N GLY A 500 9.08 -18.28 0.54
CA GLY A 500 7.76 -18.89 0.69
C GLY A 500 7.55 -20.01 -0.33
N LYS A 501 6.43 -20.74 -0.18
CA LYS A 501 6.08 -21.87 -1.05
C LYS A 501 4.86 -21.61 -1.94
N ALA A 502 4.22 -20.44 -1.82
CA ALA A 502 3.06 -20.09 -2.62
C ALA A 502 3.47 -19.89 -4.10
N ASN A 503 2.99 -20.74 -5.00
CA ASN A 503 3.39 -20.73 -6.41
C ASN A 503 3.06 -19.40 -7.09
N GLU A 504 1.85 -18.89 -6.90
CA GLU A 504 1.42 -17.60 -7.47
C GLU A 504 2.33 -16.45 -7.03
N THR A 505 2.65 -16.39 -5.73
CA THR A 505 3.59 -15.38 -5.21
C THR A 505 4.98 -15.52 -5.84
N ASN A 506 5.49 -16.76 -5.99
CA ASN A 506 6.81 -17.00 -6.58
C ASN A 506 6.84 -16.60 -8.06
N GLU A 507 5.76 -16.81 -8.80
CA GLU A 507 5.62 -16.38 -10.19
C GLU A 507 5.59 -14.85 -10.31
N GLU A 508 4.85 -14.17 -9.43
CA GLU A 508 4.78 -12.71 -9.41
C GLU A 508 6.15 -12.09 -9.04
N ILE A 509 6.82 -12.61 -8.03
CA ILE A 509 8.18 -12.17 -7.65
C ILE A 509 9.17 -12.37 -8.80
N SER A 510 9.12 -13.50 -9.49
CA SER A 510 9.95 -13.76 -10.67
C SER A 510 9.69 -12.75 -11.79
N LYS A 511 8.42 -12.45 -12.07
CA LYS A 511 8.03 -11.43 -13.07
C LYS A 511 8.52 -10.04 -12.70
N MET A 512 8.37 -9.64 -11.43
CA MET A 512 8.84 -8.35 -10.92
C MET A 512 10.37 -8.21 -11.00
N ALA A 513 11.12 -9.31 -10.78
CA ALA A 513 12.57 -9.31 -10.94
C ALA A 513 13.01 -9.12 -12.41
N GLY A 514 12.12 -9.39 -13.36
CA GLY A 514 12.33 -9.14 -14.78
C GLY A 514 13.17 -10.19 -15.48
N LYS A 515 13.55 -9.90 -16.73
CA LYS A 515 14.23 -10.83 -17.64
C LYS A 515 15.63 -10.34 -17.98
N GLN A 516 16.51 -11.29 -18.21
CA GLN A 516 17.88 -11.09 -18.69
C GLN A 516 18.10 -11.78 -20.03
N THR A 517 19.05 -11.26 -20.79
CA THR A 517 19.52 -11.88 -22.01
C THR A 517 20.63 -12.88 -21.69
N VAL A 518 20.48 -14.14 -22.09
CA VAL A 518 21.50 -15.18 -21.92
C VAL A 518 21.99 -15.68 -23.26
N ALA A 519 23.30 -15.83 -23.40
CA ALA A 519 23.86 -16.53 -24.55
C ALA A 519 23.58 -18.04 -24.42
N SER A 520 22.98 -18.61 -25.47
CA SER A 520 22.78 -20.05 -25.58
C SER A 520 23.72 -20.63 -26.65
N GLU A 521 24.39 -21.72 -26.34
CA GLU A 521 25.21 -22.44 -27.28
C GLU A 521 24.64 -23.84 -27.46
N THR A 522 24.11 -24.10 -28.65
CA THR A 522 23.57 -25.42 -28.99
C THR A 522 24.58 -26.15 -29.86
N GLN A 523 25.07 -27.28 -29.37
CA GLN A 523 25.96 -28.15 -30.15
C GLN A 523 25.16 -29.29 -30.76
N SER A 524 25.22 -29.41 -32.07
CA SER A 524 24.63 -30.53 -32.81
C SER A 524 25.73 -31.38 -33.42
N ASP A 525 25.82 -32.63 -32.98
CA ASP A 525 26.71 -33.63 -33.55
C ASP A 525 25.93 -34.51 -34.53
N SER A 526 26.21 -34.39 -35.82
CA SER A 526 25.60 -35.24 -36.87
C SER A 526 26.60 -36.34 -37.24
N ARG A 527 26.15 -37.64 -37.11
CA ARG A 527 26.87 -38.84 -37.57
C ARG A 527 26.33 -39.25 -38.94
N GLY A 528 26.99 -38.75 -40.00
CA GLY A 528 26.83 -39.24 -41.38
C GLY A 528 28.15 -39.82 -41.91
N ALA A 529 28.39 -39.80 -43.21
CA ALA A 529 29.65 -40.23 -43.84
C ALA A 529 30.88 -39.38 -43.44
N GLY A 530 30.72 -38.38 -42.55
CA GLY A 530 31.73 -37.57 -41.90
C GLY A 530 31.17 -36.98 -40.60
N TRP A 531 32.05 -36.77 -39.64
CA TRP A 531 31.73 -36.07 -38.40
C TRP A 531 31.57 -34.56 -38.69
N THR A 532 30.35 -34.00 -38.52
CA THR A 532 30.17 -32.56 -38.58
C THR A 532 29.63 -32.06 -37.23
N ARG A 533 30.39 -31.18 -36.58
CA ARG A 533 29.98 -30.50 -35.37
C ARG A 533 29.56 -29.09 -35.72
N THR A 534 28.30 -28.79 -35.57
CA THR A 534 27.78 -27.43 -35.74
C THR A 534 27.56 -26.85 -34.35
N VAL A 535 28.16 -25.67 -34.10
CA VAL A 535 27.96 -24.87 -32.91
C VAL A 535 27.11 -23.69 -33.31
N ASP A 536 25.86 -23.68 -32.88
CA ASP A 536 24.94 -22.57 -33.09
C ASP A 536 24.92 -21.70 -31.81
N ARG A 537 25.27 -20.42 -31.97
CA ARG A 537 25.27 -19.43 -30.88
C ARG A 537 24.04 -18.57 -31.05
N GLY A 538 23.06 -18.76 -30.17
CA GLY A 538 21.85 -17.97 -30.07
C GLY A 538 21.84 -17.11 -28.83
N ILE A 539 20.92 -16.15 -28.81
CA ILE A 539 20.59 -15.36 -27.62
C ILE A 539 19.15 -15.73 -27.26
N SER A 540 18.88 -15.97 -25.98
CA SER A 540 17.54 -16.29 -25.49
C SER A 540 17.18 -15.46 -24.27
N GLU A 541 15.89 -15.28 -24.04
CA GLU A 541 15.38 -14.69 -22.81
C GLU A 541 15.42 -15.72 -21.67
N ARG A 542 15.71 -15.23 -20.47
CA ARG A 542 15.55 -15.99 -19.23
C ARG A 542 15.11 -15.02 -18.13
N ASP A 543 14.18 -15.46 -17.29
CA ASP A 543 13.88 -14.71 -16.06
C ASP A 543 15.16 -14.55 -15.22
N LEU A 544 15.36 -13.39 -14.61
CA LEU A 544 16.54 -13.12 -13.76
C LEU A 544 16.62 -14.17 -12.63
N ILE A 545 15.46 -14.53 -12.08
CA ILE A 545 15.25 -15.65 -11.16
C ILE A 545 13.97 -16.36 -11.55
N GLN A 546 14.03 -17.68 -11.77
CA GLN A 546 12.84 -18.45 -12.11
C GLN A 546 11.96 -18.72 -10.89
N PRO A 547 10.63 -18.93 -11.04
CA PRO A 547 9.73 -19.22 -9.91
C PRO A 547 10.20 -20.40 -9.05
N ALA A 548 10.77 -21.45 -9.67
CA ALA A 548 11.33 -22.58 -8.97
C ALA A 548 12.62 -22.25 -8.18
N GLU A 549 13.38 -21.25 -8.59
CA GLU A 549 14.56 -20.75 -7.88
C GLU A 549 14.12 -19.86 -6.70
N VAL A 550 13.08 -19.02 -6.89
CA VAL A 550 12.43 -18.25 -5.83
C VAL A 550 11.93 -19.18 -4.70
N ALA A 551 11.24 -20.27 -5.07
CA ALA A 551 10.73 -21.25 -4.10
C ALA A 551 11.81 -21.96 -3.30
N ARG A 552 13.04 -22.06 -3.85
CA ARG A 552 14.21 -22.73 -3.24
C ARG A 552 15.26 -21.77 -2.71
N MET A 553 14.94 -20.48 -2.63
CA MET A 553 15.85 -19.48 -2.08
C MET A 553 16.36 -19.91 -0.68
N PRO A 554 17.66 -19.79 -0.38
CA PRO A 554 18.20 -20.12 0.92
C PRO A 554 17.47 -19.37 2.05
N ARG A 555 17.29 -20.04 3.20
CA ARG A 555 16.52 -19.46 4.32
C ARG A 555 17.13 -18.20 4.91
N GLU A 556 18.42 -17.98 4.72
CA GLU A 556 19.18 -16.83 5.21
C GLU A 556 19.16 -15.64 4.21
N ASP A 557 18.71 -15.88 2.99
CA ASP A 557 18.66 -14.87 1.94
C ASP A 557 17.26 -14.24 1.81
N ALA A 558 17.25 -13.04 1.27
CA ALA A 558 16.06 -12.26 0.93
C ALA A 558 16.22 -11.62 -0.44
N LEU A 559 15.11 -11.42 -1.12
CA LEU A 559 15.06 -10.65 -2.37
C LEU A 559 14.45 -9.28 -2.09
N VAL A 560 15.15 -8.23 -2.51
CA VAL A 560 14.73 -6.83 -2.36
C VAL A 560 14.44 -6.26 -3.74
N LEU A 561 13.26 -5.73 -3.91
CA LEU A 561 12.81 -5.00 -5.08
C LEU A 561 12.48 -3.58 -4.63
N VAL A 562 13.21 -2.60 -5.14
CA VAL A 562 12.98 -1.17 -4.87
C VAL A 562 12.74 -0.46 -6.19
N ASN A 563 11.72 0.36 -6.25
CA ASN A 563 11.41 1.12 -7.45
C ASN A 563 12.62 2.00 -7.85
N GLY A 564 13.03 1.92 -9.11
CA GLY A 564 14.24 2.60 -9.61
C GLY A 564 15.56 1.89 -9.33
N CYS A 565 15.57 0.72 -8.67
CA CYS A 565 16.76 -0.11 -8.44
C CYS A 565 16.64 -1.48 -9.13
N MET A 566 17.77 -2.07 -9.51
CA MET A 566 17.80 -3.46 -9.95
C MET A 566 17.52 -4.41 -8.78
N PRO A 567 16.92 -5.59 -9.03
CA PRO A 567 16.66 -6.59 -7.99
C PRO A 567 17.94 -6.97 -7.22
N LEU A 568 17.86 -7.00 -5.89
CA LEU A 568 18.98 -7.36 -5.02
C LEU A 568 18.70 -8.67 -4.28
N MET A 569 19.56 -9.66 -4.42
CA MET A 569 19.61 -10.83 -3.57
C MET A 569 20.64 -10.58 -2.47
N ASP A 570 20.20 -10.58 -1.21
CA ASP A 570 21.06 -10.27 -0.06
C ASP A 570 20.67 -11.09 1.18
N ARG A 571 21.51 -11.09 2.19
CA ARG A 571 21.24 -11.80 3.44
C ARG A 571 20.25 -11.04 4.31
N LYS A 572 19.36 -11.78 4.96
CA LYS A 572 18.44 -11.23 5.97
C LYS A 572 19.24 -10.57 7.09
N TYR A 573 18.75 -9.42 7.55
CA TYR A 573 19.40 -8.68 8.62
C TYR A 573 19.35 -9.45 9.95
N ARG A 574 20.49 -9.68 10.55
CA ARG A 574 20.56 -10.36 11.85
C ARG A 574 20.35 -9.36 12.98
N LEU A 575 19.31 -9.60 13.79
CA LEU A 575 18.94 -8.74 14.92
C LEU A 575 20.11 -8.46 15.88
N GLU A 576 20.98 -9.47 16.09
CA GLU A 576 22.15 -9.40 16.96
C GLU A 576 23.22 -8.41 16.46
N ARG A 577 23.16 -8.00 15.20
CA ARG A 577 24.04 -6.97 14.61
C ARG A 577 23.54 -5.54 14.82
N HIS A 578 22.28 -5.40 15.29
CA HIS A 578 21.73 -4.08 15.52
C HIS A 578 22.49 -3.38 16.67
N PRO A 579 22.87 -2.09 16.53
CA PRO A 579 23.64 -1.38 17.56
C PRO A 579 22.94 -1.38 18.94
N ARG A 580 21.61 -1.42 18.94
CA ARG A 580 20.78 -1.43 20.16
C ARG A 580 20.33 -2.83 20.59
N SER A 581 20.86 -3.92 20.00
CA SER A 581 20.46 -5.30 20.35
C SER A 581 20.67 -5.64 21.83
N ARG A 582 21.65 -5.00 22.48
CA ARG A 582 21.92 -5.17 23.92
C ARG A 582 20.72 -4.80 24.80
N LEU A 583 19.91 -3.79 24.40
CA LEU A 583 18.70 -3.41 25.14
C LEU A 583 17.69 -4.55 25.21
N LEU A 584 17.58 -5.35 24.13
CA LEU A 584 16.72 -6.54 24.14
C LEU A 584 17.25 -7.63 25.06
N GLU A 585 18.57 -7.83 25.10
CA GLU A 585 19.17 -8.80 25.99
C GLU A 585 19.01 -8.39 27.46
N GLU A 586 19.15 -7.12 27.75
CA GLU A 586 18.95 -6.54 29.09
C GLU A 586 17.48 -6.62 29.52
N ALA A 587 16.55 -6.25 28.64
CA ALA A 587 15.11 -6.40 28.87
C ALA A 587 14.74 -7.88 29.11
N ALA A 588 15.27 -8.79 28.29
CA ALA A 588 15.02 -10.23 28.44
C ALA A 588 15.51 -10.80 29.79
N ARG A 589 16.60 -10.25 30.36
CA ARG A 589 17.09 -10.63 31.70
C ARG A 589 16.18 -10.15 32.83
N GLN A 590 15.48 -9.05 32.63
CA GLN A 590 14.49 -8.51 33.59
C GLN A 590 13.18 -9.29 33.55
N GLY A 591 12.95 -10.09 32.51
CA GLY A 591 11.73 -10.84 32.25
C GLY A 591 10.87 -10.20 31.15
N PRO A 592 9.76 -10.84 30.79
CA PRO A 592 8.82 -10.27 29.81
C PRO A 592 8.27 -8.93 30.30
N PHE A 593 8.19 -7.94 29.41
CA PHE A 593 7.60 -6.64 29.75
C PHE A 593 6.13 -6.80 30.18
N ASP A 594 5.81 -6.27 31.37
CA ASP A 594 4.46 -6.25 31.93
C ASP A 594 3.87 -4.86 31.74
N PHE A 595 2.96 -4.72 30.78
CA PHE A 595 2.31 -3.46 30.46
C PHE A 595 1.44 -2.95 31.63
N ALA A 596 0.77 -3.84 32.37
CA ALA A 596 -0.08 -3.45 33.49
C ALA A 596 0.76 -2.88 34.66
N GLU A 597 1.95 -3.44 34.89
CA GLU A 597 2.91 -2.88 35.87
C GLU A 597 3.49 -1.55 35.39
N TYR A 598 3.86 -1.45 34.11
CA TYR A 598 4.36 -0.21 33.51
C TYR A 598 3.33 0.92 33.66
N ARG A 599 2.06 0.66 33.35
CA ARG A 599 0.97 1.64 33.47
C ARG A 599 0.79 2.10 34.92
N ARG A 600 0.71 1.16 35.88
CA ARG A 600 0.58 1.50 37.30
C ARG A 600 1.72 2.39 37.82
N ARG A 601 2.94 2.16 37.36
CA ARG A 601 4.09 2.99 37.72
C ARG A 601 3.97 4.40 37.14
N LYS A 602 3.48 4.52 35.91
CA LYS A 602 3.28 5.81 35.24
C LYS A 602 2.17 6.62 35.92
N ASP A 603 1.03 5.99 36.17
CA ASP A 603 -0.12 6.63 36.84
C ASP A 603 0.16 7.00 38.31
N GLY A 604 1.03 6.26 39.00
CA GLY A 604 1.46 6.55 40.36
C GLY A 604 2.59 7.57 40.49
N ALA A 605 3.21 7.97 39.38
CA ALA A 605 4.27 8.99 39.32
C ALA A 605 3.74 10.36 38.88
N SER A 606 2.49 10.45 38.43
CA SER A 606 1.74 11.66 38.13
C SER A 606 0.88 12.08 39.32
#